data_ffbc8c04061b70aadd9f1f74008ec16f
#
_entry.id   ffbc8c04061b70aadd9f1f74008ec16f
#
_cell.length_a   1.000
_cell.length_b   1.000
_cell.length_c   1.000
_cell.angle_alpha   90.00
_cell.angle_beta   90.00
_cell.angle_gamma   90.00
#
_symmetry.space_group_name_H-M   'P 1'
#
loop_
_entity.id
_entity.type
_entity.pdbx_description
1 polymer ?
#
loop_
_entity_poly.entity_id
_entity_poly.type
_entity_poly.pdbx_seq_one_letter_code
_entity_poly.pdbx_strand_id
1 'polypeptide(L)'
;MTAKLMLCGLLVVLGVFIGRASMAHSPQAQVTEQELLNNDSVRIVLMTYPPGADSDLHLNEGPEITIVQDGELALYAKGKREALGPRMAHWLPEGSAHLARNEGKRPTRFWSILLKKCD
;
A
#
# COMPACT_ATOMS: atom_id res chain seq x y z
N MET A 1 -34.69 -32.29 28.79
CA MET A 1 -34.53 -32.11 27.57
C MET A 1 -34.09 -30.84 27.19
N THR A 2 -34.55 -30.02 27.70
CA THR A 2 -34.20 -28.76 27.32
C THR A 2 -32.77 -28.53 27.51
N ALA A 3 -32.26 -29.04 28.45
CA ALA A 3 -30.91 -28.81 28.69
C ALA A 3 -30.05 -28.96 27.54
N LYS A 4 -30.22 -29.93 26.88
CA LYS A 4 -29.42 -30.09 25.81
C LYS A 4 -29.40 -29.01 24.94
N LEU A 5 -30.39 -28.48 24.75
CA LEU A 5 -30.42 -27.46 23.87
C LEU A 5 -29.46 -26.47 24.18
N MET A 6 -29.37 -26.18 25.28
CA MET A 6 -28.58 -25.19 25.60
C MET A 6 -27.27 -25.44 25.18
N LEU A 7 -26.85 -26.48 25.32
CA LEU A 7 -25.63 -26.81 24.96
C LEU A 7 -25.32 -26.36 23.67
N CYS A 8 -26.07 -26.59 22.84
CA CYS A 8 -25.83 -26.25 21.55
C CYS A 8 -25.57 -24.88 21.50
N GLY A 9 -26.30 -24.24 22.10
CA GLY A 9 -26.18 -22.88 21.91
C GLY A 9 -24.84 -22.48 22.14
N LEU A 10 -24.40 -23.13 23.02
CA LEU A 10 -23.23 -22.68 23.37
C LEU A 10 -22.27 -22.79 22.41
N LEU A 11 -22.31 -23.65 21.97
CA LEU A 11 -21.37 -23.83 21.12
C LEU A 11 -21.09 -22.83 20.27
N VAL A 12 -21.79 -22.42 20.19
CA VAL A 12 -21.55 -21.51 19.27
C VAL A 12 -20.59 -20.61 19.50
N VAL A 13 -20.54 -20.71 20.28
CA VAL A 13 -19.77 -19.96 20.47
C VAL A 13 -18.76 -19.80 20.06
N LEU A 14 -18.83 -20.21 20.07
CA LEU A 14 -17.90 -20.04 19.83
C LEU A 14 -17.37 -19.58 19.11
N GLY A 15 -17.63 -19.62 19.09
CA GLY A 15 -17.05 -19.34 18.54
C GLY A 15 -16.42 -18.84 18.33
N VAL A 16 -16.43 -18.91 18.46
CA VAL A 16 -15.74 -18.58 18.41
C VAL A 16 -15.06 -18.16 17.92
N PHE A 17 -14.94 -18.30 17.78
CA PHE A 17 -14.17 -18.09 17.42
C PHE A 17 -13.92 -17.35 16.78
N ILE A 18 -14.09 -17.38 16.68
CA ILE A 18 -14.04 -16.70 16.22
C ILE A 18 -13.24 -15.88 16.03
N GLY A 19 -13.35 -15.55 16.32
CA GLY A 19 -12.58 -14.56 16.35
C GLY A 19 -11.30 -14.86 15.94
N ARG A 20 -10.89 -15.72 16.26
CA ARG A 20 -9.71 -16.03 15.96
C ARG A 20 -9.23 -15.74 14.72
N ALA A 21 -9.96 -15.94 13.93
CA ALA A 21 -9.51 -15.79 12.64
C ALA A 21 -9.02 -14.46 12.47
N SER A 22 -9.71 -13.59 12.86
CA SER A 22 -9.34 -12.29 12.59
C SER A 22 -8.05 -12.00 13.17
N MET A 23 -7.74 -12.58 14.21
CA MET A 23 -6.58 -12.26 14.73
C MET A 23 -5.51 -12.71 13.94
N ALA A 24 -5.68 -13.67 13.30
CA ALA A 24 -4.64 -14.17 12.50
C ALA A 24 -4.18 -13.11 11.59
N HIS A 25 -5.02 -12.28 11.18
CA HIS A 25 -4.63 -11.25 10.29
C HIS A 25 -4.27 -10.06 11.07
N SER A 26 -3.03 -9.76 11.19
CA SER A 26 -2.70 -8.54 11.78
C SER A 26 -3.19 -7.49 10.85
N PRO A 27 -3.64 -6.41 11.31
CA PRO A 27 -4.12 -5.35 10.48
C PRO A 27 -3.02 -4.94 9.57
N GLN A 28 -3.31 -4.87 8.31
CA GLN A 28 -2.39 -4.39 7.35
C GLN A 28 -2.11 -2.97 7.72
N ALA A 29 -0.86 -2.59 7.79
CA ALA A 29 -0.51 -1.24 8.04
C ALA A 29 -1.12 -0.38 6.95
N GLN A 30 -1.72 0.71 7.32
CA GLN A 30 -2.45 1.50 6.36
C GLN A 30 -1.58 2.44 5.58
N VAL A 31 -1.70 2.37 4.28
CA VAL A 31 -1.13 3.34 3.38
C VAL A 31 -2.09 4.52 3.36
N THR A 32 -1.58 5.73 3.45
CA THR A 32 -2.42 6.91 3.33
C THR A 32 -1.99 7.75 2.14
N GLU A 33 -2.94 8.45 1.56
CA GLU A 33 -2.72 9.33 0.43
C GLU A 33 -3.26 10.69 0.74
N GLN A 34 -2.52 11.72 0.39
CA GLN A 34 -3.03 13.08 0.45
C GLN A 34 -2.88 13.68 -0.94
N GLU A 35 -3.98 13.97 -1.60
CA GLU A 35 -3.93 14.57 -2.92
C GLU A 35 -3.59 16.04 -2.79
N LEU A 36 -2.55 16.48 -3.46
CA LEU A 36 -2.10 17.85 -3.39
C LEU A 36 -2.49 18.64 -4.62
N LEU A 37 -2.58 18.00 -5.76
CA LEU A 37 -2.94 18.66 -7.00
C LEU A 37 -3.53 17.62 -7.95
N ASN A 38 -4.59 17.99 -8.63
CA ASN A 38 -5.16 17.10 -9.64
C ASN A 38 -5.82 17.98 -10.68
N ASN A 39 -5.26 18.01 -11.88
CA ASN A 39 -5.83 18.77 -12.99
C ASN A 39 -5.70 17.94 -14.26
N ASP A 40 -5.92 18.52 -15.42
CA ASP A 40 -5.91 17.78 -16.66
C ASP A 40 -4.51 17.29 -17.05
N SER A 41 -3.46 17.84 -16.48
CA SER A 41 -2.09 17.53 -16.86
C SER A 41 -1.34 16.68 -15.87
N VAL A 42 -1.66 16.79 -14.59
CA VAL A 42 -0.86 16.13 -13.58
C VAL A 42 -1.66 15.84 -12.32
N ARG A 43 -1.32 14.76 -11.67
CA ARG A 43 -1.88 14.45 -10.35
C ARG A 43 -0.70 14.25 -9.39
N ILE A 44 -0.68 14.98 -8.28
CA ILE A 44 0.37 14.87 -7.28
C ILE A 44 -0.23 14.41 -5.96
N VAL A 45 0.32 13.34 -5.42
CA VAL A 45 -0.16 12.73 -4.20
C VAL A 45 1.02 12.52 -3.26
N LEU A 46 0.85 12.87 -2.00
CA LEU A 46 1.83 12.52 -0.98
C LEU A 46 1.38 11.19 -0.38
N MET A 47 2.22 10.18 -0.51
CA MET A 47 1.95 8.85 0.00
C MET A 47 2.71 8.63 1.28
N THR A 48 2.08 7.96 2.24
CA THR A 48 2.76 7.54 3.46
C THR A 48 2.58 6.03 3.60
N TYR A 49 3.70 5.33 3.62
CA TYR A 49 3.74 3.88 3.74
C TYR A 49 4.33 3.52 5.09
N PRO A 50 3.54 2.93 5.99
CA PRO A 50 4.11 2.40 7.22
C PRO A 50 5.07 1.25 6.92
N PRO A 51 5.90 0.86 7.89
CA PRO A 51 6.81 -0.28 7.67
C PRO A 51 6.05 -1.51 7.20
N GLY A 52 6.55 -2.16 6.20
CA GLY A 52 5.95 -3.38 5.63
C GLY A 52 4.86 -3.16 4.62
N ALA A 53 4.40 -1.93 4.45
CA ALA A 53 3.33 -1.66 3.49
C ALA A 53 3.87 -1.67 2.06
N ASP A 54 3.05 -2.09 1.14
CA ASP A 54 3.43 -2.05 -0.27
C ASP A 54 2.23 -1.68 -1.14
N SER A 55 2.50 -1.31 -2.36
CA SER A 55 1.47 -1.17 -3.37
C SER A 55 1.30 -2.53 -4.02
N ASP A 56 0.18 -2.77 -4.63
CA ASP A 56 0.06 -3.96 -5.44
C ASP A 56 0.86 -3.75 -6.72
N LEU A 57 1.25 -4.83 -7.36
CA LEU A 57 1.87 -4.73 -8.66
C LEU A 57 0.86 -4.12 -9.61
N HIS A 58 1.20 -3.06 -10.26
CA HIS A 58 0.27 -2.37 -11.15
C HIS A 58 1.01 -1.69 -12.30
N LEU A 59 0.24 -1.29 -13.31
CA LEU A 59 0.74 -0.56 -14.45
C LEU A 59 0.36 0.90 -14.27
N ASN A 60 1.28 1.80 -14.51
CA ASN A 60 0.93 3.21 -14.43
C ASN A 60 0.33 3.67 -15.76
N GLU A 61 -0.69 4.49 -15.67
CA GLU A 61 -1.44 4.95 -16.84
C GLU A 61 -0.71 6.01 -17.62
N GLY A 62 0.18 6.71 -17.02
CA GLY A 62 1.03 7.68 -17.68
C GLY A 62 2.39 7.64 -17.03
N PRO A 63 3.34 8.42 -17.52
CA PRO A 63 4.64 8.44 -16.86
C PRO A 63 4.50 8.96 -15.43
N GLU A 64 5.33 8.45 -14.56
CA GLU A 64 5.23 8.81 -13.15
C GLU A 64 6.60 9.14 -12.59
N ILE A 65 6.68 10.19 -11.78
CA ILE A 65 7.90 10.53 -11.07
C ILE A 65 7.63 10.24 -9.60
N THR A 66 8.52 9.48 -8.98
CA THR A 66 8.46 9.21 -7.55
C THR A 66 9.61 9.93 -6.88
N ILE A 67 9.34 10.72 -5.85
CA ILE A 67 10.40 11.43 -5.13
C ILE A 67 10.22 11.13 -3.65
N VAL A 68 11.22 10.58 -3.00
CA VAL A 68 11.14 10.25 -1.58
C VAL A 68 11.40 11.50 -0.75
N GLN A 69 10.51 11.79 0.19
CA GLN A 69 10.68 12.90 1.09
C GLN A 69 11.46 12.45 2.32
N ASP A 70 11.03 11.37 2.96
CA ASP A 70 11.78 10.82 4.08
C ASP A 70 11.54 9.31 4.17
N GLY A 71 12.43 8.60 4.79
CA GLY A 71 12.42 7.15 4.85
C GLY A 71 13.08 6.55 3.61
N GLU A 72 12.80 5.29 3.36
CA GLU A 72 13.33 4.58 2.20
C GLU A 72 12.22 3.86 1.47
N LEU A 73 12.28 3.83 0.17
CA LEU A 73 11.29 3.15 -0.65
C LEU A 73 12.00 2.18 -1.58
N ALA A 74 11.58 0.92 -1.59
CA ALA A 74 12.09 -0.05 -2.54
C ALA A 74 11.13 -0.10 -3.73
N LEU A 75 11.65 0.10 -4.93
CA LEU A 75 10.87 -0.01 -6.15
C LEU A 75 11.31 -1.24 -6.91
N TYR A 76 10.32 -2.03 -7.31
CA TYR A 76 10.55 -3.24 -8.09
C TYR A 76 9.93 -3.03 -9.46
N ALA A 77 10.74 -2.99 -10.49
CA ALA A 77 10.29 -2.81 -11.86
C ALA A 77 11.26 -3.49 -12.80
N LYS A 78 10.75 -4.12 -13.83
CA LYS A 78 11.57 -4.76 -14.86
C LYS A 78 12.58 -5.75 -14.29
N GLY A 79 12.18 -6.49 -13.27
CA GLY A 79 13.05 -7.48 -12.66
C GLY A 79 14.16 -6.91 -11.81
N LYS A 80 14.11 -5.62 -11.51
CA LYS A 80 15.15 -4.98 -10.71
C LYS A 80 14.55 -4.35 -9.48
N ARG A 81 15.35 -4.29 -8.42
CA ARG A 81 14.97 -3.59 -7.21
C ARG A 81 15.85 -2.37 -7.07
N GLU A 82 15.25 -1.23 -6.84
CA GLU A 82 16.00 -0.01 -6.62
C GLU A 82 15.58 0.60 -5.29
N ALA A 83 16.54 0.96 -4.45
CA ALA A 83 16.23 1.58 -3.18
C ALA A 83 16.37 3.09 -3.32
N LEU A 84 15.34 3.82 -2.94
CA LEU A 84 15.34 5.27 -3.01
C LEU A 84 15.35 5.82 -1.60
N GLY A 85 16.29 6.68 -1.29
CA GLY A 85 16.34 7.40 -0.03
C GLY A 85 15.85 8.81 -0.20
N PRO A 86 15.94 9.64 0.85
CA PRO A 86 15.44 11.01 0.80
C PRO A 86 16.03 11.82 -0.33
N ARG A 87 15.18 12.54 -1.02
CA ARG A 87 15.52 13.40 -2.15
C ARG A 87 15.99 12.66 -3.39
N MET A 88 15.81 11.34 -3.42
CA MET A 88 16.06 10.58 -4.63
C MET A 88 14.76 10.47 -5.42
N ALA A 89 14.88 10.51 -6.73
CA ALA A 89 13.74 10.45 -7.63
C ALA A 89 13.88 9.32 -8.61
N HIS A 90 12.76 8.81 -9.07
CA HIS A 90 12.73 7.73 -10.05
C HIS A 90 11.69 8.01 -11.12
N TRP A 91 12.03 7.69 -12.35
CA TRP A 91 11.11 7.84 -13.47
C TRP A 91 10.53 6.50 -13.86
N LEU A 92 9.22 6.42 -13.92
CA LEU A 92 8.51 5.23 -14.34
C LEU A 92 7.81 5.53 -15.66
N PRO A 93 8.19 4.90 -16.75
CA PRO A 93 7.52 5.14 -18.03
C PRO A 93 6.09 4.65 -18.00
N GLU A 94 5.28 5.20 -18.87
CA GLU A 94 3.90 4.76 -19.02
C GLU A 94 3.85 3.27 -19.28
N GLY A 95 2.91 2.57 -18.67
CA GLY A 95 2.74 1.13 -18.87
C GLY A 95 3.76 0.26 -18.15
N SER A 96 4.58 0.85 -17.30
CA SER A 96 5.54 0.07 -16.55
C SER A 96 4.84 -0.69 -15.44
N ALA A 97 5.09 -1.99 -15.35
CA ALA A 97 4.61 -2.78 -14.23
C ALA A 97 5.57 -2.56 -13.07
N HIS A 98 5.06 -2.14 -11.93
CA HIS A 98 5.93 -1.84 -10.80
C HIS A 98 5.24 -2.06 -9.47
N LEU A 99 6.04 -2.14 -8.42
CA LEU A 99 5.58 -2.32 -7.05
C LEU A 99 6.47 -1.49 -6.16
N ALA A 100 5.89 -0.73 -5.25
CA ALA A 100 6.63 0.05 -4.27
C ALA A 100 6.43 -0.58 -2.89
N ARG A 101 7.46 -0.62 -2.08
CA ARG A 101 7.35 -1.23 -0.76
C ARG A 101 8.24 -0.51 0.25
N ASN A 102 7.73 -0.35 1.46
CA ASN A 102 8.53 0.14 2.56
C ASN A 102 9.12 -1.09 3.29
N GLU A 103 10.38 -1.38 3.07
CA GLU A 103 11.05 -2.51 3.69
C GLU A 103 11.81 -2.10 4.94
N GLY A 104 11.72 -0.85 5.34
CA GLY A 104 12.42 -0.34 6.50
C GLY A 104 11.61 -0.45 7.77
N LYS A 105 12.09 0.19 8.81
CA LYS A 105 11.46 0.13 10.12
C LYS A 105 10.76 1.42 10.50
N ARG A 106 10.82 2.43 9.64
CA ARG A 106 10.17 3.72 9.87
C ARG A 106 9.23 4.00 8.71
N PRO A 107 8.25 4.88 8.89
CA PRO A 107 7.37 5.25 7.80
C PRO A 107 8.17 5.90 6.66
N THR A 108 7.72 5.68 5.45
CA THR A 108 8.28 6.31 4.26
C THR A 108 7.24 7.25 3.68
N ARG A 109 7.65 8.48 3.40
CA ARG A 109 6.77 9.44 2.75
C ARG A 109 7.38 9.81 1.42
N PHE A 110 6.57 9.78 0.38
CA PHE A 110 7.06 10.08 -0.96
C PHE A 110 5.97 10.72 -1.81
N TRP A 111 6.41 11.48 -2.79
CA TRP A 111 5.52 12.13 -3.72
C TRP A 111 5.38 11.25 -4.94
N SER A 112 4.15 11.02 -5.35
CA SER A 112 3.84 10.34 -6.61
C SER A 112 3.30 11.41 -7.53
N ILE A 113 3.97 11.65 -8.64
CA ILE A 113 3.59 12.68 -9.60
C ILE A 113 3.26 11.97 -10.90
N LEU A 114 1.96 11.86 -11.18
CA LEU A 114 1.51 11.17 -12.38
C LEU A 114 1.23 12.19 -13.47
N LEU A 115 1.90 12.05 -14.60
CA LEU A 115 1.70 12.92 -15.74
C LEU A 115 0.57 12.33 -16.57
N LYS A 116 -0.43 13.15 -16.85
CA LYS A 116 -1.59 12.70 -17.61
C LYS A 116 -1.35 12.92 -19.08
N LYS A 117 -1.97 12.08 -19.90
CA LYS A 117 -1.80 12.21 -21.32
C LYS A 117 -2.54 13.43 -21.82
N CYS A 118 -1.95 14.09 -22.78
CA CYS A 118 -2.64 15.12 -23.50
C CYS A 118 -3.31 14.47 -24.69
N ASP A 119 -4.54 14.73 -24.89
CA ASP A 119 -5.25 14.21 -26.04
C ASP A 119 -5.23 15.22 -27.19
#